data_c80f283f18d981629771117d8c822476
#
_entry.id   c80f283f18d981629771117d8c822476
#
_cell.length_a   1.000
_cell.length_b   1.000
_cell.length_c   1.000
_cell.angle_alpha   90.00
_cell.angle_beta   90.00
_cell.angle_gamma   90.00
#
_symmetry.space_group_name_H-M   'P 1'
#
loop_
_entity.id
_entity.type
_entity.pdbx_description
1 polymer ?
#
loop_
_entity_poly.entity_id
_entity_poly.type
_entity_poly.pdbx_seq_one_letter_code
_entity_poly.pdbx_strand_id
1 'polypeptide(L)'
;MLTEAIILAGGFGTRLQAVVNDVPKPMAPINRIPFLNYVFDYLKFYKIQHVVLSTGYLSEKIVEFYKDEFRGIKISYAKEETPLGTGGGIRNAMTKCKTDDVLV
;
A
#
# COMPACT_ATOMS: atom_id res chain seq x y z
N MET A 1 -7.74 -13.95 14.66
CA MET A 1 -7.63 -12.49 14.52
C MET A 1 -6.65 -12.16 13.42
N LEU A 2 -7.05 -11.31 12.48
CA LEU A 2 -6.15 -10.91 11.40
C LEU A 2 -5.14 -9.90 11.92
N THR A 3 -3.85 -10.13 11.64
CA THR A 3 -2.78 -9.22 12.03
C THR A 3 -2.00 -8.68 10.83
N GLU A 4 -2.30 -9.18 9.64
CA GLU A 4 -1.66 -8.71 8.41
C GLU A 4 -2.69 -8.21 7.42
N ALA A 5 -2.30 -7.22 6.63
CA ALA A 5 -3.13 -6.67 5.57
C ALA A 5 -2.30 -6.46 4.31
N ILE A 6 -2.95 -6.60 3.17
CA ILE A 6 -2.39 -6.24 1.88
C ILE A 6 -3.12 -5.01 1.38
N ILE A 7 -2.37 -3.97 1.02
CA ILE A 7 -2.95 -2.77 0.40
C ILE A 7 -2.54 -2.77 -1.06
N LEU A 8 -3.51 -2.77 -1.95
CA LEU A 8 -3.26 -2.72 -3.38
C LEU A 8 -3.01 -1.26 -3.79
N ALA A 9 -1.75 -0.90 -3.89
CA ALA A 9 -1.32 0.44 -4.23
C ALA A 9 -0.57 0.45 -5.58
N GLY A 10 -0.69 -0.62 -6.35
CA GLY A 10 0.06 -0.81 -7.58
C GLY A 10 -0.58 -0.25 -8.84
N GLY A 11 -1.76 0.34 -8.75
CA GLY A 11 -2.40 0.93 -9.91
C GLY A 11 -1.53 2.02 -10.52
N PHE A 12 -1.50 2.10 -11.86
CA PHE A 12 -0.68 3.08 -12.54
C PHE A 12 -1.33 4.47 -12.57
N GLY A 13 -2.55 4.60 -12.05
CA GLY A 13 -3.19 5.89 -11.79
C GLY A 13 -3.47 6.74 -13.01
N THR A 14 -3.68 6.12 -14.16
CA THR A 14 -3.82 6.85 -15.42
C THR A 14 -4.93 7.91 -15.40
N ARG A 15 -6.01 7.63 -14.67
CA ARG A 15 -7.13 8.57 -14.57
C ARG A 15 -6.82 9.78 -13.71
N LEU A 16 -5.95 9.61 -12.71
CA LEU A 16 -5.60 10.68 -11.78
C LEU A 16 -4.29 11.37 -12.14
N GLN A 17 -3.54 10.87 -13.11
CA GLN A 17 -2.27 11.47 -13.49
C GLN A 17 -2.43 12.92 -13.97
N ALA A 18 -3.56 13.25 -14.54
CA ALA A 18 -3.84 14.62 -14.98
C ALA A 18 -4.08 15.57 -13.80
N VAL A 19 -4.44 15.05 -12.63
CA VAL A 19 -4.77 15.84 -11.44
C VAL A 19 -3.65 15.72 -10.40
N VAL A 20 -3.13 14.51 -10.20
CA VAL A 20 -2.10 14.22 -9.21
C VAL A 20 -1.01 13.41 -9.90
N ASN A 21 -0.12 14.09 -10.62
CA ASN A 21 0.88 13.41 -11.45
C ASN A 21 2.25 13.26 -10.79
N ASP A 22 2.45 13.87 -9.62
CA ASP A 22 3.73 13.85 -8.91
C ASP A 22 3.79 12.87 -7.75
N VAL A 23 2.65 12.27 -7.39
CA VAL A 23 2.58 11.27 -6.33
C VAL A 23 1.69 10.10 -6.77
N PRO A 24 1.91 8.89 -6.21
CA PRO A 24 1.01 7.77 -6.51
C PRO A 24 -0.37 8.02 -5.91
N LYS A 25 -1.38 7.41 -6.52
CA LYS A 25 -2.78 7.59 -6.12
C LYS A 25 -3.02 7.43 -4.61
N PRO A 26 -2.45 6.40 -3.94
CA PRO A 26 -2.66 6.25 -2.49
C PRO A 26 -2.11 7.41 -1.67
N MET A 27 -1.21 8.20 -2.21
CA MET A 27 -0.65 9.36 -1.53
C MET A 27 -1.32 10.66 -1.93
N ALA A 28 -2.40 10.61 -2.72
CA ALA A 28 -3.16 11.82 -3.05
C ALA A 28 -3.62 12.49 -1.75
N PRO A 29 -3.38 13.81 -1.58
CA PRO A 29 -3.64 14.45 -0.31
C PRO A 29 -5.14 14.66 -0.05
N ILE A 30 -5.55 14.44 1.19
CA ILE A 30 -6.86 14.80 1.71
C ILE A 30 -6.58 15.68 2.91
N ASN A 31 -7.03 16.93 2.88
CA ASN A 31 -6.69 17.93 3.91
C ASN A 31 -5.16 18.00 4.14
N ARG A 32 -4.38 17.97 3.04
CA ARG A 32 -2.92 18.05 3.05
C ARG A 32 -2.22 16.83 3.65
N ILE A 33 -2.94 15.75 3.91
CA ILE A 33 -2.38 14.50 4.45
C ILE A 33 -2.58 13.41 3.41
N PRO A 34 -1.55 12.62 3.06
CA PRO A 34 -1.71 11.53 2.09
C PRO A 34 -2.83 10.58 2.52
N PHE A 35 -3.64 10.17 1.55
CA PHE A 35 -4.77 9.27 1.82
C PHE A 35 -4.32 7.99 2.53
N LEU A 36 -3.16 7.47 2.17
CA LEU A 36 -2.66 6.23 2.76
C LEU A 36 -2.45 6.35 4.27
N ASN A 37 -2.15 7.57 4.79
CA ASN A 37 -2.03 7.78 6.24
C ASN A 37 -3.32 7.41 6.95
N TYR A 38 -4.48 7.78 6.37
CA TYR A 38 -5.78 7.45 6.97
C TYR A 38 -6.02 5.94 6.96
N VAL A 39 -5.57 5.26 5.90
CA VAL A 39 -5.69 3.81 5.82
C VAL A 39 -4.86 3.15 6.92
N PHE A 40 -3.63 3.61 7.15
CA PHE A 40 -2.80 3.09 8.24
C PHE A 40 -3.43 3.34 9.60
N ASP A 41 -4.04 4.50 9.83
CA ASP A 41 -4.73 4.77 11.09
C ASP A 41 -5.88 3.82 11.31
N TYR A 42 -6.65 3.54 10.26
CA TYR A 42 -7.75 2.58 10.29
C TYR A 42 -7.24 1.18 10.65
N LEU A 43 -6.16 0.74 9.99
CA LEU A 43 -5.59 -0.57 10.24
C LEU A 43 -5.02 -0.69 11.65
N LYS A 44 -4.40 0.38 12.15
CA LYS A 44 -3.88 0.40 13.52
C LYS A 44 -5.01 0.25 14.53
N PHE A 45 -6.15 0.89 14.28
CA PHE A 45 -7.33 0.77 15.15
C PHE A 45 -7.77 -0.69 15.28
N TYR A 46 -7.67 -1.46 14.18
CA TYR A 46 -8.03 -2.88 14.17
C TYR A 46 -6.85 -3.80 14.50
N LYS A 47 -5.77 -3.25 15.04
CA LYS A 47 -4.61 -3.99 15.57
C LYS A 47 -3.84 -4.78 14.50
N ILE A 48 -3.85 -4.30 13.27
CA ILE A 48 -3.00 -4.85 12.21
C ILE A 48 -1.55 -4.50 12.56
N GLN A 49 -0.64 -5.48 12.46
CA GLN A 49 0.75 -5.33 12.86
C GLN A 49 1.72 -5.29 11.66
N HIS A 50 1.32 -5.86 10.54
CA HIS A 50 2.15 -5.94 9.36
C HIS A 50 1.30 -5.66 8.11
N VAL A 51 1.81 -4.78 7.26
CA VAL A 51 1.15 -4.42 6.00
C VAL A 51 2.11 -4.72 4.86
N VAL A 52 1.60 -5.39 3.83
CA VAL A 52 2.31 -5.54 2.56
C VAL A 52 1.68 -4.59 1.57
N LEU A 53 2.48 -3.65 1.07
CA LEU A 53 2.03 -2.72 0.04
C LEU A 53 2.40 -3.27 -1.33
N SER A 54 1.40 -3.57 -2.13
CA SER A 54 1.59 -3.90 -3.53
C SER A 54 1.73 -2.58 -4.28
N THR A 55 2.92 -2.27 -4.78
CA THR A 55 3.24 -0.97 -5.36
C THR A 55 3.56 -1.07 -6.84
N GLY A 56 3.48 0.05 -7.54
CA GLY A 56 3.78 0.12 -8.98
C GLY A 56 4.15 1.54 -9.37
N TYR A 57 3.20 2.30 -9.90
CA TYR A 57 3.44 3.67 -10.34
C TYR A 57 3.96 4.53 -9.19
N LEU A 58 5.12 5.16 -9.39
CA LEU A 58 5.78 6.01 -8.39
C LEU A 58 6.01 5.31 -7.06
N SER A 59 6.32 4.02 -7.11
CA SER A 59 6.58 3.19 -5.93
C SER A 59 7.62 3.82 -5.01
N GLU A 60 8.67 4.44 -5.56
CA GLU A 60 9.72 5.08 -4.77
C GLU A 60 9.21 6.20 -3.87
N LYS A 61 8.14 6.88 -4.26
CA LYS A 61 7.54 7.93 -3.41
C LYS A 61 6.93 7.34 -2.15
N ILE A 62 6.32 6.16 -2.28
CA ILE A 62 5.74 5.46 -1.14
C ILE A 62 6.84 4.98 -0.21
N VAL A 63 7.88 4.36 -0.76
CA VAL A 63 8.99 3.83 0.03
C VAL A 63 9.72 4.95 0.78
N GLU A 64 9.96 6.08 0.12
CA GLU A 64 10.63 7.22 0.76
C GLU A 64 9.84 7.80 1.91
N PHE A 65 8.52 7.82 1.81
CA PHE A 65 7.66 8.41 2.82
C PHE A 65 7.41 7.46 3.99
N TYR A 66 7.04 6.21 3.70
CA TYR A 66 6.59 5.28 4.74
C TYR A 66 7.70 4.38 5.27
N LYS A 67 8.76 4.16 4.49
CA LYS A 67 9.91 3.34 4.89
C LYS A 67 9.46 1.93 5.28
N ASP A 68 10.08 1.33 6.30
CA ASP A 68 9.78 -0.05 6.71
C ASP A 68 8.86 -0.15 7.92
N GLU A 69 8.46 0.99 8.48
CA GLU A 69 7.54 1.03 9.61
C GLU A 69 6.84 2.38 9.64
N PHE A 70 5.53 2.36 9.88
CA PHE A 70 4.74 3.58 9.97
C PHE A 70 3.69 3.40 11.05
N ARG A 71 3.70 4.29 12.05
CA ARG A 71 2.77 4.28 13.19
C ARG A 71 2.75 2.95 13.92
N GLY A 72 3.90 2.30 14.05
CA GLY A 72 4.01 1.03 14.72
C GLY A 72 3.65 -0.19 13.89
N ILE A 73 3.25 0.01 12.64
CA ILE A 73 2.93 -1.08 11.72
C ILE A 73 4.15 -1.34 10.84
N LYS A 74 4.61 -2.58 10.79
CA LYS A 74 5.71 -2.96 9.91
C LYS A 74 5.23 -3.03 8.47
N ILE A 75 6.07 -2.59 7.54
CA ILE A 75 5.72 -2.51 6.13
C ILE A 75 6.69 -3.33 5.30
N SER A 76 6.14 -4.19 4.44
CA SER A 76 6.88 -4.86 3.37
C SER A 76 6.32 -4.38 2.04
N TYR A 77 7.15 -4.42 1.00
CA TYR A 77 6.77 -3.94 -0.33
C TYR A 77 6.83 -5.08 -1.32
N ALA A 78 5.78 -5.20 -2.14
CA ALA A 78 5.74 -6.10 -3.27
C ALA A 78 5.57 -5.25 -4.53
N LYS A 79 6.69 -4.88 -5.17
CA LYS A 79 6.65 -3.98 -6.32
C LYS A 79 6.25 -4.74 -7.58
N GLU A 80 5.31 -4.17 -8.33
CA GLU A 80 4.94 -4.66 -9.65
C GLU A 80 5.78 -3.94 -10.70
N GLU A 81 6.58 -4.69 -11.46
CA GLU A 81 7.35 -4.11 -12.56
C GLU A 81 6.44 -3.79 -13.75
N THR A 82 5.39 -4.59 -13.94
CA THR A 82 4.35 -4.38 -14.94
C THR A 82 2.99 -4.60 -14.28
N PRO A 83 1.90 -4.06 -14.87
CA PRO A 83 0.58 -4.27 -14.27
C PRO A 83 0.22 -5.75 -14.21
N LEU A 84 -0.05 -6.25 -13.00
CA LEU A 84 -0.42 -7.64 -12.76
C LEU A 84 -1.92 -7.86 -12.59
N GLY A 85 -2.69 -6.77 -12.54
CA GLY A 85 -4.10 -6.81 -12.20
C GLY A 85 -4.30 -7.08 -10.71
N THR A 86 -5.54 -7.06 -10.26
CA THR A 86 -5.86 -7.22 -8.83
C THR A 86 -5.44 -8.59 -8.31
N GLY A 87 -5.81 -9.66 -9.01
CA GLY A 87 -5.47 -11.03 -8.59
C GLY A 87 -3.97 -11.28 -8.59
N GLY A 88 -3.26 -10.82 -9.62
CA GLY A 88 -1.80 -10.95 -9.69
C GLY A 88 -1.09 -10.14 -8.63
N GLY A 89 -1.58 -8.93 -8.33
CA GLY A 89 -1.04 -8.11 -7.27
C GLY A 89 -1.18 -8.75 -5.90
N ILE A 90 -2.33 -9.33 -5.61
CA ILE A 90 -2.57 -10.05 -4.34
C ILE A 90 -1.63 -11.24 -4.24
N ARG A 91 -1.52 -12.04 -5.31
CA ARG A 91 -0.63 -13.21 -5.32
C ARG A 91 0.81 -12.80 -5.07
N ASN A 92 1.28 -11.75 -5.72
CA ASN A 92 2.63 -11.23 -5.53
C ASN A 92 2.84 -10.78 -4.08
N ALA A 93 1.88 -10.06 -3.51
CA ALA A 93 1.97 -9.55 -2.14
C ALA A 93 1.94 -10.67 -1.10
N MET A 94 1.20 -11.75 -1.36
CA MET A 94 1.11 -12.89 -0.45
C MET A 94 2.48 -13.52 -0.19
N THR A 95 3.41 -13.42 -1.12
CA THR A 95 4.77 -13.96 -0.93
C THR A 95 5.50 -13.26 0.21
N LYS A 96 5.07 -12.06 0.60
CA LYS A 96 5.67 -11.29 1.68
C LYS A 96 4.93 -11.44 3.00
N CYS A 97 3.77 -12.09 3.00
CA CYS A 97 2.98 -12.28 4.21
C CYS A 97 3.50 -13.45 5.03
N LYS A 98 3.34 -13.35 6.35
CA LYS A 98 3.79 -14.38 7.29
C LYS A 98 2.66 -15.31 7.73
N THR A 99 1.41 -14.91 7.52
CA THR A 99 0.23 -15.69 7.89
C THR A 99 -0.55 -16.05 6.63
N ASP A 100 -1.44 -17.05 6.75
CA ASP A 100 -2.29 -17.48 5.63
C ASP A 100 -3.55 -16.63 5.51
N ASP A 101 -3.98 -16.03 6.60
CA ASP A 101 -5.19 -15.22 6.64
C ASP A 101 -4.83 -13.74 6.69
N VAL A 102 -5.19 -13.01 5.66
CA VAL A 102 -4.86 -11.59 5.55
C VAL A 102 -6.09 -10.80 5.12
N LEU A 103 -6.11 -9.53 5.53
CA LEU A 103 -7.08 -8.55 5.05
C LEU A 103 -6.55 -7.92 3.75
N VAL A 104 -7.41 -7.72 2.79
CA VAL A 104 -7.01 -7.08 1.52
C VAL A 104 -7.79 -5.80 1.29
#